data_3dff33339aae372d2852cb94ba2bb809
#
_entry.id   3dff33339aae372d2852cb94ba2bb809
#
_cell.length_a   1.000
_cell.length_b   1.000
_cell.length_c   1.000
_cell.angle_alpha   90.00
_cell.angle_beta   90.00
_cell.angle_gamma   90.00
#
_symmetry.space_group_name_H-M   'P 1'
#
loop_
_entity.id
_entity.type
_entity.pdbx_description
1 polymer ?
#
loop_
_entity_poly.entity_id
_entity_poly.type
_entity_poly.pdbx_seq_one_letter_code
_entity_poly.pdbx_strand_id
1 'polypeptide(L)'
;GQLALIDDPKTLDVVPMKRKALSLHWELMFTRSLYETPDMIAQHELLDRVSALIDKGVLKTTLGEHFGAINAANLRRAHAVIESGKAKGKIVLEGF
;
A
#
# COMPACT_ATOMS: atom_id res chain seq x y z
N GLY A 1 -4.02 6.33 -23.02
CA GLY A 1 -4.28 5.87 -21.65
C GLY A 1 -3.03 5.95 -20.78
N GLN A 2 -3.18 5.72 -19.47
CA GLN A 2 -2.11 5.81 -18.49
C GLN A 2 -2.06 4.51 -17.67
N LEU A 3 -0.86 4.06 -17.34
CA LEU A 3 -0.58 2.94 -16.43
C LEU A 3 0.29 3.46 -15.29
N ALA A 4 -0.17 3.31 -14.06
CA ALA A 4 0.64 3.56 -12.87
C ALA A 4 1.12 2.23 -12.31
N LEU A 5 2.38 2.15 -11.90
CA LEU A 5 3.03 0.95 -11.39
C LEU A 5 3.72 1.26 -10.07
N ILE A 6 3.42 0.46 -9.05
CA ILE A 6 3.96 0.58 -7.69
C ILE A 6 4.89 -0.58 -7.32
N ASP A 7 4.80 -1.70 -8.02
CA ASP A 7 5.63 -2.89 -7.80
C ASP A 7 6.94 -2.82 -8.58
N ASP A 8 7.95 -3.56 -8.12
CA ASP A 8 9.29 -3.65 -8.72
C ASP A 8 9.44 -4.97 -9.52
N PRO A 9 8.85 -5.08 -10.72
CA PRO A 9 9.04 -6.26 -11.55
C PRO A 9 10.50 -6.34 -12.00
N LYS A 10 11.04 -7.56 -12.09
CA LYS A 10 12.41 -7.77 -12.59
C LYS A 10 12.61 -7.20 -13.99
N THR A 11 11.58 -7.29 -14.82
CA THR A 11 11.55 -6.76 -16.18
C THR A 11 10.15 -6.30 -16.50
N LEU A 12 10.03 -5.25 -17.30
CA LEU A 12 8.76 -4.75 -17.83
C LEU A 12 8.88 -4.60 -19.35
N ASP A 13 8.11 -5.38 -20.10
CA ASP A 13 8.00 -5.20 -21.55
C ASP A 13 7.05 -4.03 -21.86
N VAL A 14 7.61 -2.92 -22.28
CA VAL A 14 6.87 -1.69 -22.62
C VAL A 14 6.41 -1.64 -24.08
N VAL A 15 6.94 -2.52 -24.95
CA VAL A 15 6.64 -2.51 -26.39
C VAL A 15 5.13 -2.68 -26.68
N PRO A 16 4.39 -3.59 -26.01
CA PRO A 16 2.95 -3.70 -26.21
C PRO A 16 2.16 -2.42 -25.91
N MET A 17 2.68 -1.55 -25.07
CA MET A 17 2.04 -0.28 -24.69
C MET A 17 1.97 0.70 -25.87
N LYS A 18 2.90 0.60 -26.81
CA LYS A 18 2.95 1.43 -28.03
C LYS A 18 1.66 1.35 -28.84
N ARG A 19 1.07 0.17 -28.96
CA ARG A 19 -0.15 -0.05 -29.76
C ARG A 19 -1.36 0.73 -29.26
N LYS A 20 -1.37 1.09 -27.97
CA LYS A 20 -2.45 1.82 -27.30
C LYS A 20 -2.03 3.24 -26.92
N ALA A 21 -0.85 3.68 -27.33
CA ALA A 21 -0.26 4.98 -26.96
C ALA A 21 -0.37 5.24 -25.45
N LEU A 22 0.09 4.25 -24.63
CA LEU A 22 0.04 4.35 -23.18
C LEU A 22 1.26 5.10 -22.65
N SER A 23 1.03 5.91 -21.60
CA SER A 23 2.08 6.44 -20.75
C SER A 23 2.28 5.54 -19.54
N LEU A 24 3.53 5.37 -19.09
CA LEU A 24 3.87 4.67 -17.86
C LEU A 24 4.31 5.68 -16.81
N HIS A 25 3.74 5.54 -15.62
CA HIS A 25 4.07 6.35 -14.45
C HIS A 25 4.48 5.44 -13.30
N TRP A 26 5.66 5.69 -12.73
CA TRP A 26 6.11 5.04 -11.53
C TRP A 26 5.60 5.77 -10.29
N GLU A 27 5.14 4.99 -9.33
CA GLU A 27 4.75 5.48 -8.02
C GLU A 27 5.65 4.85 -6.95
N LEU A 28 6.46 5.69 -6.30
CA LEU A 28 7.25 5.29 -5.14
C LEU A 28 6.80 6.11 -3.93
N MET A 29 6.10 5.47 -2.99
CA MET A 29 5.54 6.13 -1.81
C MET A 29 6.59 6.84 -0.95
N PHE A 30 7.85 6.41 -1.02
CA PHE A 30 8.96 6.98 -0.25
C PHE A 30 9.71 8.11 -0.97
N THR A 31 9.30 8.52 -2.17
CA THR A 31 10.02 9.55 -2.94
C THR A 31 10.24 10.81 -2.12
N ARG A 32 9.19 11.31 -1.47
CA ARG A 32 9.27 12.56 -0.68
C ARG A 32 10.24 12.47 0.48
N SER A 33 10.18 11.40 1.26
CA SER A 33 11.06 11.20 2.42
C SER A 33 12.48 10.79 2.01
N LEU A 34 12.62 9.96 0.97
CA LEU A 34 13.92 9.46 0.51
C LEU A 34 14.80 10.57 -0.10
N TYR A 35 14.17 11.48 -0.83
CA TYR A 35 14.87 12.59 -1.52
C TYR A 35 14.68 13.94 -0.83
N GLU A 36 14.06 13.97 0.36
CA GLU A 36 13.83 15.18 1.14
C GLU A 36 13.26 16.34 0.30
N THR A 37 12.20 16.00 -0.47
CA THR A 37 11.61 16.96 -1.41
C THR A 37 10.95 18.12 -0.66
N PRO A 38 10.87 19.34 -1.27
CA PRO A 38 10.27 20.52 -0.63
C PRO A 38 8.82 20.31 -0.18
N ASP A 39 8.10 19.36 -0.80
CA ASP A 39 6.72 19.02 -0.50
C ASP A 39 6.58 17.77 0.40
N MET A 40 7.61 17.42 1.19
CA MET A 40 7.62 16.23 2.04
C MET A 40 6.41 16.15 2.98
N ILE A 41 5.93 17.30 3.47
CA ILE A 41 4.74 17.40 4.33
C ILE A 41 3.46 16.88 3.67
N ALA A 42 3.38 16.87 2.35
CA ALA A 42 2.16 16.47 1.63
C ALA A 42 1.75 15.02 1.90
N GLN A 43 2.69 14.14 2.26
CA GLN A 43 2.36 12.77 2.65
C GLN A 43 1.61 12.72 3.98
N HIS A 44 2.02 13.51 4.97
CA HIS A 44 1.33 13.65 6.24
C HIS A 44 -0.10 14.18 6.02
N GLU A 45 -0.23 15.27 5.28
CA GLU A 45 -1.54 15.88 4.98
C GLU A 45 -2.48 14.90 4.26
N LEU A 46 -1.95 14.09 3.33
CA LEU A 46 -2.72 13.06 2.65
C LEU A 46 -3.21 11.99 3.63
N LEU A 47 -2.35 11.49 4.52
CA LEU A 47 -2.71 10.44 5.48
C LEU A 47 -3.74 10.94 6.50
N ASP A 48 -3.61 12.16 6.98
CA ASP A 48 -4.60 12.79 7.87
C ASP A 48 -5.96 12.92 7.18
N ARG A 49 -5.97 13.34 5.90
CA ARG A 49 -7.19 13.41 5.12
C ARG A 49 -7.83 12.04 4.93
N VAL A 50 -7.04 11.00 4.63
CA VAL A 50 -7.54 9.62 4.49
C VAL A 50 -8.14 9.13 5.81
N SER A 51 -7.45 9.35 6.94
CA SER A 51 -7.96 8.99 8.27
C SER A 51 -9.32 9.64 8.54
N ALA A 52 -9.42 10.95 8.34
CA ALA A 52 -10.67 11.69 8.54
C ALA A 52 -11.81 11.21 7.62
N LEU A 53 -11.51 10.75 6.40
CA LEU A 53 -12.51 10.21 5.47
C LEU A 53 -12.98 8.81 5.88
N ILE A 54 -12.09 8.00 6.48
CA ILE A 54 -12.45 6.70 7.06
C ILE A 54 -13.34 6.90 8.26
N ASP A 55 -13.00 7.79 9.18
CA ASP A 55 -13.80 8.09 10.38
C ASP A 55 -15.20 8.59 10.04
N LYS A 56 -15.34 9.33 8.94
CA LYS A 56 -16.64 9.79 8.41
C LYS A 56 -17.40 8.71 7.62
N GLY A 57 -16.85 7.52 7.44
CA GLY A 57 -17.44 6.45 6.66
C GLY A 57 -17.48 6.69 5.14
N VAL A 58 -16.78 7.71 4.64
CA VAL A 58 -16.69 8.01 3.20
C VAL A 58 -15.76 7.02 2.49
N LEU A 59 -14.67 6.65 3.13
CA LEU A 59 -13.76 5.59 2.69
C LEU A 59 -13.94 4.36 3.57
N LYS A 60 -13.87 3.19 2.95
CA LYS A 60 -13.82 1.92 3.66
C LYS A 60 -12.38 1.56 3.98
N THR A 61 -12.15 1.10 5.20
CA THR A 61 -10.85 0.53 5.60
C THR A 61 -10.53 -0.72 4.78
N THR A 62 -9.25 -1.00 4.61
CA THR A 62 -8.75 -2.24 4.00
C THR A 62 -8.52 -3.35 5.04
N LEU A 63 -9.00 -3.19 6.27
CA LEU A 63 -8.95 -4.22 7.30
C LEU A 63 -9.62 -5.49 6.79
N GLY A 64 -8.86 -6.58 6.70
CA GLY A 64 -9.37 -7.90 6.30
C GLY A 64 -9.62 -8.78 7.52
N GLU A 65 -8.62 -8.92 8.39
CA GLU A 65 -8.69 -9.81 9.55
C GLU A 65 -8.05 -9.20 10.80
N HIS A 66 -8.64 -9.51 11.95
CA HIS A 66 -8.10 -9.17 13.25
C HIS A 66 -7.61 -10.45 13.95
N PHE A 67 -6.30 -10.51 14.23
CA PHE A 67 -5.65 -11.71 14.78
C PHE A 67 -5.50 -11.70 16.30
N GLY A 68 -6.13 -10.74 16.98
CA GLY A 68 -6.09 -10.63 18.43
C GLY A 68 -4.80 -9.97 18.93
N ALA A 69 -4.37 -10.35 20.15
CA ALA A 69 -3.24 -9.73 20.81
C ALA A 69 -1.90 -9.94 20.08
N ILE A 70 -1.02 -8.95 20.19
CA ILE A 70 0.37 -9.04 19.73
C ILE A 70 1.12 -10.01 20.63
N ASN A 71 1.37 -11.22 20.14
CA ASN A 71 2.18 -12.25 20.78
C ASN A 71 2.85 -13.14 19.72
N ALA A 72 3.82 -13.94 20.13
CA ALA A 72 4.60 -14.76 19.21
C ALA A 72 3.75 -15.74 18.40
N ALA A 73 2.69 -16.30 18.98
CA ALA A 73 1.82 -17.25 18.30
C ALA A 73 1.00 -16.55 17.20
N ASN A 74 0.39 -15.42 17.50
CA ASN A 74 -0.41 -14.65 16.55
C ASN A 74 0.46 -14.03 15.45
N LEU A 75 1.67 -13.56 15.78
CA LEU A 75 2.63 -13.07 14.79
C LEU A 75 3.05 -14.16 13.81
N ARG A 76 3.34 -15.37 14.27
CA ARG A 76 3.65 -16.53 13.38
C ARG A 76 2.50 -16.82 12.42
N ARG A 77 1.25 -16.77 12.90
CA ARG A 77 0.07 -16.93 12.04
C ARG A 77 -0.03 -15.82 10.99
N ALA A 78 0.16 -14.58 11.40
CA ALA A 78 0.11 -13.43 10.49
C ALA A 78 1.19 -13.53 9.40
N HIS A 79 2.44 -13.85 9.77
CA HIS A 79 3.54 -14.08 8.84
C HIS A 79 3.20 -15.21 7.84
N ALA A 80 2.73 -16.35 8.33
CA ALA A 80 2.36 -17.47 7.46
C ALA A 80 1.29 -17.11 6.42
N VAL A 81 0.29 -16.30 6.80
CA VAL A 81 -0.75 -15.84 5.88
C VAL A 81 -0.18 -14.88 4.84
N ILE A 82 0.66 -13.92 5.26
CA ILE A 82 1.30 -12.97 4.33
C ILE A 82 2.24 -13.71 3.36
N GLU A 83 3.08 -14.60 3.86
CA GLU A 83 4.04 -15.38 3.06
C GLU A 83 3.34 -16.32 2.08
N SER A 84 2.14 -16.78 2.39
CA SER A 84 1.35 -17.61 1.47
C SER A 84 0.86 -16.86 0.21
N GLY A 85 0.92 -15.53 0.20
CA GLY A 85 0.38 -14.70 -0.88
C GLY A 85 -1.16 -14.71 -0.99
N LYS A 86 -1.87 -15.27 0.00
CA LYS A 86 -3.34 -15.41 -0.01
C LYS A 86 -4.07 -14.38 0.83
N ALA A 87 -3.33 -13.52 1.54
CA ALA A 87 -3.93 -12.47 2.37
C ALA A 87 -4.79 -11.51 1.52
N LYS A 88 -5.99 -11.22 2.00
CA LYS A 88 -6.88 -10.21 1.41
C LYS A 88 -7.08 -9.10 2.41
N GLY A 89 -6.68 -7.88 2.03
CA GLY A 89 -6.70 -6.75 2.95
C GLY A 89 -5.58 -6.82 3.99
N LYS A 90 -5.71 -6.02 5.03
CA LYS A 90 -4.71 -5.91 6.11
C LYS A 90 -5.05 -6.83 7.27
N ILE A 91 -4.01 -7.46 7.84
CA ILE A 91 -4.10 -8.19 9.09
C ILE A 91 -3.68 -7.24 10.21
N VAL A 92 -4.50 -7.14 11.24
CA VAL A 92 -4.26 -6.27 12.39
C VAL A 92 -4.17 -7.10 13.66
N LEU A 93 -3.23 -6.73 14.52
CA LEU A 93 -3.08 -7.22 15.88
C LEU A 93 -3.08 -6.00 16.81
N GLU A 94 -3.51 -6.16 18.07
CA GLU A 94 -3.59 -5.08 19.03
C GLU A 94 -3.15 -5.52 20.43
N GLY A 95 -2.64 -4.54 21.18
CA GLY A 95 -2.21 -4.77 22.55
C GLY A 95 -0.90 -5.59 22.66
N PHE A 96 -0.28 -5.49 23.84
CA PHE A 96 0.90 -6.26 24.24
C PHE A 96 0.58 -7.07 25.47
#